data_f11750137014477f35344783a89779f9
#
_entry.id   f11750137014477f35344783a89779f9
#
_cell.length_a   1.000
_cell.length_b   1.000
_cell.length_c   1.000
_cell.angle_alpha   90.00
_cell.angle_beta   90.00
_cell.angle_gamma   90.00
#
_symmetry.space_group_name_H-M   'P 1'
#
loop_
_entity.id
_entity.type
_entity.pdbx_description
1 polymer ?
#
loop_
_entity_poly.entity_id
_entity_poly.type
_entity_poly.pdbx_seq_one_letter_code
_entity_poly.pdbx_strand_id
1 'polypeptide(L)'
;MEYSGRDDAVMQRVRAMNERVKWVKSQDDYYYNLPVSELRGGSRVIVNGREMGMYASYSYLGLVGHPRINAAAKEAVDRFGTGTHGVRFLAGTLTLHRELEETIADFKRAEAAVTYSSGYVTNLTVVSTFVGRGDYVISDKLNHASIVDGCLMSGAKFLR
;
A
#
# COMPACT_ATOMS: atom_id res chain seq x y z
N MET A 1 -32.19 -21.47 15.70
CA MET A 1 -31.52 -20.62 16.69
C MET A 1 -31.68 -19.20 16.20
N GLU A 2 -32.73 -18.51 16.63
CA GLU A 2 -32.96 -17.11 16.26
C GLU A 2 -31.85 -16.27 16.91
N TYR A 3 -31.10 -15.58 16.08
CA TYR A 3 -30.13 -14.59 16.50
C TYR A 3 -30.90 -13.40 17.04
N SER A 4 -31.22 -13.40 18.31
CA SER A 4 -31.85 -12.25 18.98
C SER A 4 -30.84 -11.10 18.95
N GLY A 5 -31.11 -10.12 18.09
CA GLY A 5 -30.22 -9.00 17.77
C GLY A 5 -29.80 -8.19 18.98
N ARG A 6 -28.80 -8.65 19.68
CA ARG A 6 -28.00 -7.77 20.50
C ARG A 6 -27.21 -6.89 19.54
N ASP A 7 -27.47 -5.62 19.63
CA ASP A 7 -26.70 -4.56 19.02
C ASP A 7 -25.27 -4.63 19.59
N ASP A 8 -24.46 -5.55 19.07
CA ASP A 8 -23.10 -5.72 19.54
C ASP A 8 -22.24 -4.53 19.13
N ALA A 9 -21.11 -4.33 19.79
CA ALA A 9 -20.23 -3.21 19.55
C ALA A 9 -19.71 -3.15 18.11
N VAL A 10 -19.72 -4.26 17.39
CA VAL A 10 -19.31 -4.33 15.98
C VAL A 10 -20.39 -3.70 15.11
N MET A 11 -21.66 -4.11 15.29
CA MET A 11 -22.76 -3.57 14.51
C MET A 11 -23.00 -2.08 14.78
N GLN A 12 -22.77 -1.61 16.01
CA GLN A 12 -22.80 -0.17 16.33
C GLN A 12 -21.75 0.60 15.53
N ARG A 13 -20.50 0.09 15.44
CA ARG A 13 -19.44 0.71 14.63
C ARG A 13 -19.77 0.68 13.14
N VAL A 14 -20.31 -0.42 12.63
CA VAL A 14 -20.74 -0.54 11.23
C VAL A 14 -21.82 0.48 10.90
N ARG A 15 -22.84 0.63 11.75
CA ARG A 15 -23.90 1.63 11.57
C ARG A 15 -23.34 3.05 11.59
N ALA A 16 -22.51 3.39 12.57
CA ALA A 16 -21.89 4.71 12.66
C ALA A 16 -21.06 5.04 11.40
N MET A 17 -20.30 4.07 10.88
CA MET A 17 -19.56 4.22 9.64
C MET A 17 -20.49 4.42 8.44
N ASN A 18 -21.54 3.63 8.32
CA ASN A 18 -22.52 3.75 7.24
C ASN A 18 -23.21 5.12 7.23
N GLU A 19 -23.60 5.64 8.39
CA GLU A 19 -24.19 6.99 8.48
C GLU A 19 -23.18 8.06 8.05
N ARG A 20 -21.93 7.94 8.43
CA ARG A 20 -20.88 8.85 7.97
C ARG A 20 -20.69 8.80 6.45
N VAL A 21 -20.66 7.60 5.86
CA VAL A 21 -20.55 7.42 4.40
C VAL A 21 -21.77 8.00 3.68
N LYS A 22 -22.99 7.78 4.19
CA LYS A 22 -24.22 8.38 3.64
C LYS A 22 -24.16 9.90 3.67
N TRP A 23 -23.71 10.46 4.79
CA TRP A 23 -23.57 11.92 4.92
C TRP A 23 -22.59 12.48 3.91
N VAL A 24 -21.38 11.89 3.77
CA VAL A 24 -20.39 12.34 2.78
C VAL A 24 -20.94 12.24 1.36
N LYS A 25 -21.66 11.15 1.03
CA LYS A 25 -22.30 10.98 -0.28
C LYS A 25 -23.37 12.04 -0.57
N SER A 26 -24.08 12.51 0.45
CA SER A 26 -25.13 13.54 0.30
C SER A 26 -24.56 14.95 0.05
N GLN A 27 -23.27 15.17 0.25
CA GLN A 27 -22.60 16.46 0.02
C GLN A 27 -22.07 16.63 -1.41
N ASP A 28 -22.35 15.69 -2.33
CA ASP A 28 -21.77 15.62 -3.70
C ASP A 28 -20.23 15.55 -3.77
N ASP A 29 -19.57 15.43 -2.62
CA ASP A 29 -18.11 15.42 -2.48
C ASP A 29 -17.53 14.00 -2.31
N TYR A 30 -18.31 12.95 -2.58
CA TYR A 30 -17.85 11.59 -2.42
C TYR A 30 -16.97 11.14 -3.59
N TYR A 31 -15.68 11.28 -3.42
CA TYR A 31 -14.67 10.90 -4.41
C TYR A 31 -13.94 9.58 -4.06
N TYR A 32 -14.31 8.93 -2.96
CA TYR A 32 -13.69 7.67 -2.54
C TYR A 32 -14.23 6.48 -3.35
N ASN A 33 -13.32 5.55 -3.69
CA ASN A 33 -13.66 4.31 -4.38
C ASN A 33 -14.39 4.50 -5.73
N LEU A 34 -14.13 5.60 -6.43
CA LEU A 34 -14.63 5.78 -7.78
C LEU A 34 -13.89 4.83 -8.73
N PRO A 35 -14.60 3.96 -9.47
CA PRO A 35 -13.93 3.01 -10.34
C PRO A 35 -13.36 3.71 -11.57
N VAL A 36 -12.06 3.55 -11.78
CA VAL A 36 -11.41 3.94 -13.02
C VAL A 36 -11.65 2.83 -14.04
N SER A 37 -12.34 3.13 -15.13
CA SER A 37 -12.66 2.16 -16.17
C SER A 37 -11.57 2.03 -17.22
N GLU A 38 -10.76 3.06 -17.41
CA GLU A 38 -9.69 3.07 -18.41
C GLU A 38 -8.58 4.05 -18.04
N LEU A 39 -7.33 3.67 -18.37
CA LEU A 39 -6.16 4.53 -18.30
C LEU A 39 -5.87 5.07 -19.70
N ARG A 40 -5.84 6.40 -19.85
CA ARG A 40 -5.60 7.09 -21.14
C ARG A 40 -4.14 7.54 -21.35
N GLY A 41 -3.25 7.03 -20.49
CA GLY A 41 -1.83 7.42 -20.45
C GLY A 41 -1.56 8.69 -19.66
N GLY A 42 -0.34 8.82 -19.14
CA GLY A 42 0.04 9.92 -18.27
C GLY A 42 -0.85 10.00 -17.01
N SER A 43 -1.47 11.16 -16.82
CA SER A 43 -2.37 11.42 -15.69
C SER A 43 -3.86 11.45 -16.08
N ARG A 44 -4.24 10.90 -17.24
CA ARG A 44 -5.64 10.88 -17.72
C ARG A 44 -6.30 9.55 -17.49
N VAL A 45 -7.54 9.57 -17.00
CA VAL A 45 -8.35 8.38 -16.69
C VAL A 45 -9.79 8.60 -17.12
N ILE A 46 -10.53 7.48 -17.30
CA ILE A 46 -11.98 7.53 -17.50
C ILE A 46 -12.65 7.08 -16.21
N VAL A 47 -13.50 7.94 -15.67
CA VAL A 47 -14.34 7.67 -14.50
C VAL A 47 -15.79 8.02 -14.88
N ASN A 48 -16.71 7.08 -14.70
CA ASN A 48 -18.13 7.27 -15.04
C ASN A 48 -18.33 7.78 -16.48
N GLY A 49 -17.54 7.29 -17.45
CA GLY A 49 -17.58 7.68 -18.84
C GLY A 49 -17.02 9.07 -19.16
N ARG A 50 -16.44 9.75 -18.19
CA ARG A 50 -15.80 11.07 -18.38
C ARG A 50 -14.30 10.98 -18.28
N GLU A 51 -13.59 11.68 -19.14
CA GLU A 51 -12.14 11.84 -19.02
C GLU A 51 -11.80 12.84 -17.91
N MET A 52 -10.94 12.44 -16.99
CA MET A 52 -10.55 13.23 -15.83
C MET A 52 -9.04 13.21 -15.62
N GLY A 53 -8.52 14.25 -14.97
CA GLY A 53 -7.15 14.27 -14.46
C GLY A 53 -7.04 13.47 -13.18
N MET A 54 -6.08 12.55 -13.10
CA MET A 54 -5.78 11.75 -11.91
C MET A 54 -4.74 12.48 -11.06
N TYR A 55 -5.19 13.17 -10.02
CA TYR A 55 -4.31 13.86 -9.07
C TYR A 55 -4.03 13.02 -7.81
N ALA A 56 -4.88 12.04 -7.48
CA ALA A 56 -4.73 11.14 -6.34
C ALA A 56 -4.01 9.85 -6.76
N SER A 57 -2.75 9.94 -7.17
CA SER A 57 -1.99 8.82 -7.71
C SER A 57 -0.62 8.67 -7.05
N TYR A 58 -0.15 7.43 -6.92
CA TYR A 58 1.25 7.13 -6.57
C TYR A 58 2.21 7.25 -7.75
N SER A 59 1.72 7.52 -8.95
CA SER A 59 2.54 7.63 -10.16
C SER A 59 3.31 8.94 -10.22
N TYR A 60 4.15 9.21 -9.21
CA TYR A 60 4.92 10.45 -9.10
C TYR A 60 5.79 10.76 -10.34
N LEU A 61 6.24 9.73 -11.05
CA LEU A 61 7.06 9.86 -12.25
C LEU A 61 6.24 9.72 -13.55
N GLY A 62 4.91 9.56 -13.45
CA GLY A 62 4.04 9.39 -14.62
C GLY A 62 4.28 8.08 -15.40
N LEU A 63 4.82 7.05 -14.77
CA LEU A 63 5.23 5.81 -15.43
C LEU A 63 4.15 4.73 -15.50
N VAL A 64 2.97 4.96 -14.91
CA VAL A 64 1.85 4.01 -15.03
C VAL A 64 1.43 3.90 -16.50
N GLY A 65 1.43 2.67 -17.02
CA GLY A 65 1.10 2.41 -18.43
C GLY A 65 2.24 2.66 -19.42
N HIS A 66 3.45 2.97 -18.95
CA HIS A 66 4.60 3.17 -19.85
C HIS A 66 4.89 1.90 -20.66
N PRO A 67 5.05 1.97 -22.01
CA PRO A 67 5.15 0.79 -22.88
C PRO A 67 6.25 -0.20 -22.48
N ARG A 68 7.43 0.29 -22.12
CA ARG A 68 8.55 -0.55 -21.68
C ARG A 68 8.25 -1.28 -20.38
N ILE A 69 7.57 -0.64 -19.42
CA ILE A 69 7.18 -1.26 -18.16
C ILE A 69 6.13 -2.32 -18.41
N ASN A 70 5.12 -2.03 -19.24
CA ASN A 70 4.10 -2.99 -19.60
C ASN A 70 4.69 -4.22 -20.33
N ALA A 71 5.68 -4.01 -21.22
CA ALA A 71 6.37 -5.10 -21.90
C ALA A 71 7.14 -5.99 -20.91
N ALA A 72 7.93 -5.39 -20.01
CA ALA A 72 8.68 -6.12 -19.00
C ALA A 72 7.77 -6.89 -18.03
N ALA A 73 6.61 -6.33 -17.66
CA ALA A 73 5.63 -7.03 -16.83
C ALA A 73 5.03 -8.26 -17.53
N LYS A 74 4.72 -8.15 -18.82
CA LYS A 74 4.22 -9.29 -19.62
C LYS A 74 5.28 -10.39 -19.74
N GLU A 75 6.51 -10.03 -20.05
CA GLU A 75 7.64 -10.96 -20.11
C GLU A 75 7.86 -11.68 -18.77
N ALA A 76 7.76 -10.95 -17.65
CA ALA A 76 7.88 -11.53 -16.33
C ALA A 76 6.74 -12.53 -16.04
N VAL A 77 5.51 -12.25 -16.45
CA VAL A 77 4.39 -13.18 -16.35
C VAL A 77 4.61 -14.43 -17.19
N ASP A 78 5.09 -14.26 -18.43
CA ASP A 78 5.37 -15.41 -19.34
C ASP A 78 6.48 -16.31 -18.76
N ARG A 79 7.49 -15.73 -18.10
CA ARG A 79 8.63 -16.46 -17.54
C ARG A 79 8.36 -17.08 -16.17
N PHE A 80 7.67 -16.38 -15.28
CA PHE A 80 7.52 -16.75 -13.87
C PHE A 80 6.09 -17.07 -13.46
N GLY A 81 5.11 -16.86 -14.34
CA GLY A 81 3.69 -16.96 -13.99
C GLY A 81 3.18 -15.73 -13.23
N THR A 82 1.99 -15.87 -12.65
CA THR A 82 1.27 -14.76 -12.02
C THR A 82 1.62 -14.51 -10.54
N GLY A 83 2.58 -15.24 -9.99
CA GLY A 83 2.96 -15.11 -8.59
C GLY A 83 4.07 -16.07 -8.18
N THR A 84 4.32 -16.13 -6.89
CA THR A 84 5.34 -17.00 -6.28
C THR A 84 4.68 -18.18 -5.54
N HIS A 85 5.41 -19.29 -5.40
CA HIS A 85 4.92 -20.48 -4.70
C HIS A 85 4.88 -20.34 -3.17
N GLY A 86 5.34 -19.22 -2.62
CA GLY A 86 5.35 -19.03 -1.17
C GLY A 86 5.98 -17.72 -0.74
N VAL A 87 6.28 -17.64 0.56
CA VAL A 87 6.97 -16.49 1.13
C VAL A 87 8.42 -16.45 0.70
N ARG A 88 9.00 -15.24 0.63
CA ARG A 88 10.39 -15.02 0.21
C ARG A 88 11.41 -15.88 0.95
N PHE A 89 11.20 -16.10 2.23
CA PHE A 89 12.09 -16.87 3.09
C PHE A 89 12.13 -18.38 2.76
N LEU A 90 11.06 -18.93 2.18
CA LEU A 90 10.97 -20.36 1.86
C LEU A 90 11.09 -20.60 0.34
N ALA A 91 9.96 -20.57 -0.35
CA ALA A 91 9.86 -20.96 -1.77
C ALA A 91 9.45 -19.80 -2.70
N GLY A 92 9.42 -18.56 -2.20
CA GLY A 92 8.90 -17.40 -2.94
C GLY A 92 9.98 -16.47 -3.50
N THR A 93 11.28 -16.77 -3.36
CA THR A 93 12.34 -15.94 -3.93
C THR A 93 12.63 -16.37 -5.36
N LEU A 94 12.30 -15.51 -6.31
CA LEU A 94 12.65 -15.63 -7.72
C LEU A 94 13.97 -14.92 -8.00
N THR A 95 14.65 -15.27 -9.10
CA THR A 95 15.82 -14.53 -9.60
C THR A 95 15.50 -13.05 -9.82
N LEU A 96 14.30 -12.76 -10.32
CA LEU A 96 13.79 -11.39 -10.52
C LEU A 96 13.84 -10.53 -9.24
N HIS A 97 13.60 -11.10 -8.06
CA HIS A 97 13.73 -10.36 -6.82
C HIS A 97 15.19 -9.98 -6.52
N ARG A 98 16.13 -10.90 -6.79
CA ARG A 98 17.58 -10.64 -6.60
C ARG A 98 18.08 -9.58 -7.56
N GLU A 99 17.73 -9.70 -8.83
CA GLU A 99 18.07 -8.72 -9.86
C GLU A 99 17.55 -7.31 -9.50
N LEU A 100 16.31 -7.21 -8.94
CA LEU A 100 15.75 -5.96 -8.47
C LEU A 100 16.50 -5.40 -7.26
N GLU A 101 16.80 -6.24 -6.26
CA GLU A 101 17.52 -5.84 -5.05
C GLU A 101 18.93 -5.36 -5.37
N GLU A 102 19.67 -6.06 -6.24
CA GLU A 102 20.99 -5.68 -6.73
C GLU A 102 20.94 -4.35 -7.51
N THR A 103 19.96 -4.19 -8.41
CA THR A 103 19.76 -2.95 -9.18
C THR A 103 19.45 -1.75 -8.26
N ILE A 104 18.64 -1.94 -7.24
CA ILE A 104 18.31 -0.88 -6.26
C ILE A 104 19.55 -0.54 -5.42
N ALA A 105 20.29 -1.54 -4.96
CA ALA A 105 21.50 -1.33 -4.18
C ALA A 105 22.53 -0.52 -4.97
N ASP A 106 22.80 -0.89 -6.22
CA ASP A 106 23.70 -0.16 -7.12
C ASP A 106 23.22 1.27 -7.37
N PHE A 107 21.95 1.47 -7.73
CA PHE A 107 21.36 2.79 -7.93
C PHE A 107 21.46 3.69 -6.70
N LYS A 108 21.28 3.12 -5.52
CA LYS A 108 21.34 3.85 -4.23
C LYS A 108 22.76 3.95 -3.68
N ARG A 109 23.74 3.31 -4.30
CA ARG A 109 25.12 3.19 -3.82
C ARG A 109 25.15 2.63 -2.39
N ALA A 110 24.32 1.63 -2.13
CA ALA A 110 24.23 0.91 -0.87
C ALA A 110 24.86 -0.47 -1.03
N GLU A 111 25.30 -1.05 0.08
CA GLU A 111 25.91 -2.40 0.10
C GLU A 111 24.88 -3.48 -0.29
N ALA A 112 23.63 -3.31 0.12
CA ALA A 112 22.54 -4.22 -0.18
C ALA A 112 21.17 -3.51 -0.17
N ALA A 113 20.16 -4.16 -0.74
CA ALA A 113 18.78 -3.76 -0.66
C ALA A 113 17.89 -4.97 -0.37
N VAL A 114 16.76 -4.72 0.28
CA VAL A 114 15.71 -5.70 0.55
C VAL A 114 14.39 -5.13 0.06
N THR A 115 13.62 -5.93 -0.66
CA THR A 115 12.28 -5.55 -1.15
C THR A 115 11.17 -6.21 -0.34
N TYR A 116 10.10 -5.47 -0.15
CA TYR A 116 8.89 -5.89 0.56
C TYR A 116 7.67 -5.78 -0.35
N SER A 117 6.57 -6.45 0.02
CA SER A 117 5.32 -6.46 -0.75
C SER A 117 4.61 -5.12 -0.80
N SER A 118 4.90 -4.21 0.12
CA SER A 118 4.33 -2.85 0.13
C SER A 118 5.16 -1.90 1.00
N GLY A 119 5.02 -0.59 0.78
CA GLY A 119 5.61 0.44 1.65
C GLY A 119 5.07 0.40 3.08
N TYR A 120 3.83 -0.05 3.26
CA TYR A 120 3.26 -0.25 4.60
C TYR A 120 4.06 -1.31 5.39
N VAL A 121 4.25 -2.48 4.79
CA VAL A 121 5.02 -3.57 5.39
C VAL A 121 6.48 -3.15 5.58
N THR A 122 7.06 -2.39 4.65
CA THR A 122 8.42 -1.86 4.79
C THR A 122 8.56 -1.03 6.06
N ASN A 123 7.72 0.00 6.24
CA ASN A 123 7.77 0.87 7.42
C ASN A 123 7.53 0.09 8.71
N LEU A 124 6.52 -0.77 8.71
CA LEU A 124 6.20 -1.62 9.86
C LEU A 124 7.40 -2.46 10.28
N THR A 125 8.00 -3.18 9.32
CA THR A 125 9.13 -4.09 9.56
C THR A 125 10.38 -3.33 9.98
N VAL A 126 10.74 -2.26 9.25
CA VAL A 126 11.95 -1.48 9.55
C VAL A 126 11.89 -0.92 10.97
N VAL A 127 10.80 -0.21 11.32
CA VAL A 127 10.69 0.39 12.65
C VAL A 127 10.67 -0.69 13.74
N SER A 128 9.83 -1.73 13.61
CA SER A 128 9.72 -2.76 14.65
C SER A 128 10.95 -3.67 14.78
N THR A 129 11.85 -3.65 13.80
CA THR A 129 13.09 -4.43 13.84
C THR A 129 14.25 -3.66 14.47
N PHE A 130 14.36 -2.36 14.16
CA PHE A 130 15.51 -1.56 14.60
C PHE A 130 15.36 -0.91 15.96
N VAL A 131 14.11 -0.80 16.48
CA VAL A 131 13.87 -0.24 17.81
C VAL A 131 12.96 -1.17 18.63
N GLY A 132 13.15 -1.18 19.95
CA GLY A 132 12.44 -2.07 20.85
C GLY A 132 12.25 -1.50 22.26
N ARG A 133 11.96 -2.36 23.22
CA ARG A 133 11.82 -1.97 24.63
C ARG A 133 13.11 -1.35 25.16
N GLY A 134 12.99 -0.15 25.71
CA GLY A 134 14.12 0.63 26.22
C GLY A 134 14.56 1.75 25.28
N ASP A 135 14.16 1.68 24.00
CA ASP A 135 14.45 2.72 23.02
C ASP A 135 13.34 3.79 22.96
N TYR A 136 13.67 4.88 22.28
CA TYR A 136 12.75 5.98 22.03
C TYR A 136 12.58 6.19 20.53
N VAL A 137 11.35 6.42 20.07
CA VAL A 137 11.04 6.88 18.72
C VAL A 137 10.41 8.26 18.81
N ILE A 138 11.03 9.23 18.16
CA ILE A 138 10.49 10.60 18.03
C ILE A 138 9.91 10.71 16.62
N SER A 139 8.65 11.09 16.51
CA SER A 139 7.89 11.07 15.27
C SER A 139 7.06 12.33 15.09
N ASP A 140 6.89 12.73 13.86
CA ASP A 140 5.91 13.73 13.48
C ASP A 140 4.48 13.31 13.82
N LYS A 141 3.65 14.30 14.18
CA LYS A 141 2.24 14.07 14.50
C LYS A 141 1.43 13.54 13.28
N LEU A 142 1.82 13.91 12.07
CA LEU A 142 1.10 13.61 10.83
C LEU A 142 1.79 12.53 9.96
N ASN A 143 2.65 11.71 10.56
CA ASN A 143 3.24 10.59 9.84
C ASN A 143 2.20 9.60 9.35
N HIS A 144 2.55 8.91 8.26
CA HIS A 144 1.72 7.85 7.70
C HIS A 144 1.42 6.75 8.74
N ALA A 145 0.23 6.17 8.68
CA ALA A 145 -0.25 5.14 9.61
C ALA A 145 0.75 3.97 9.78
N SER A 146 1.41 3.54 8.73
CA SER A 146 2.39 2.45 8.77
C SER A 146 3.61 2.75 9.67
N ILE A 147 4.02 4.01 9.76
CA ILE A 147 5.10 4.43 10.66
C ILE A 147 4.60 4.40 12.10
N VAL A 148 3.40 4.93 12.33
CA VAL A 148 2.77 4.92 13.65
C VAL A 148 2.59 3.48 14.15
N ASP A 149 2.08 2.60 13.29
CA ASP A 149 1.87 1.19 13.64
C ASP A 149 3.20 0.47 13.90
N GLY A 150 4.24 0.74 13.13
CA GLY A 150 5.59 0.24 13.39
C GLY A 150 6.14 0.68 14.74
N CYS A 151 5.93 1.95 15.11
CA CYS A 151 6.31 2.46 16.42
C CYS A 151 5.55 1.77 17.57
N LEU A 152 4.25 1.57 17.40
CA LEU A 152 3.43 0.90 18.42
C LEU A 152 3.82 -0.59 18.57
N MET A 153 4.12 -1.27 17.46
CA MET A 153 4.51 -2.67 17.47
C MET A 153 5.92 -2.91 18.02
N SER A 154 6.82 -1.95 17.88
CA SER A 154 8.21 -2.08 18.35
C SER A 154 8.33 -2.24 19.88
N GLY A 155 7.35 -1.72 20.64
CA GLY A 155 7.40 -1.64 22.09
C GLY A 155 8.34 -0.56 22.64
N ALA A 156 8.93 0.26 21.77
CA ALA A 156 9.72 1.43 22.14
C ALA A 156 8.83 2.55 22.72
N LYS A 157 9.43 3.50 23.42
CA LYS A 157 8.74 4.71 23.88
C LYS A 157 8.48 5.62 22.69
N PHE A 158 7.19 5.80 22.35
CA PHE A 158 6.76 6.60 21.21
C PHE A 158 6.40 8.03 21.65
N LEU A 159 7.15 9.00 21.15
CA LEU A 159 6.99 10.42 21.42
C LEU A 159 6.54 11.15 20.14
N ARG A 160 5.51 12.02 20.27
CA ARG A 160 4.97 12.84 19.18
C ARG A 160 5.11 14.32 19.48
#